data_b7e4d7372146ea8442cc9198ffefab04
#
_entry.id   b7e4d7372146ea8442cc9198ffefab04
#
_cell.length_a   1.000
_cell.length_b   1.000
_cell.length_c   1.000
_cell.angle_alpha   90.00
_cell.angle_beta   90.00
_cell.angle_gamma   90.00
#
_symmetry.space_group_name_H-M   'P 1'
#
loop_
_entity.id
_entity.type
_entity.pdbx_description
1 polymer ?
#
loop_
_entity_poly.entity_id
_entity_poly.type
_entity_poly.pdbx_seq_one_letter_code
_entity_poly.pdbx_strand_id
1 'polypeptide(L)'
;MSTLSPSEIVISAEKAALQKIGFSTRKTVTLGILAGIYIAMGGLLSLLIGSGFPEITNSNPGLQKLLSGCMFPLGLILVVIAGAELFTGNNAVLIPGVLNGKYKWTAIWKNWIIVYFSNFIGALFFVYIMVHSTGVVASDPWHSAIKNIAVAKISMSWITVFLKGIGANWLVCLAVWLGMSSSNTAGKFIGLWFPVMGFVAIGYEHSIANMFFIPLGMLQGADISVYDFLVSNLIPATLGNIIGGALFVGGFYWYAYLKK
;
A
#
# COMPACT_ATOMS: atom_id res chain seq x y z
N MET A 1 -11.83 -15.23 22.62
CA MET A 1 -12.34 -14.81 21.28
C MET A 1 -11.61 -15.67 20.25
N SER A 2 -12.35 -16.43 19.46
CA SER A 2 -11.75 -17.33 18.46
C SER A 2 -11.29 -16.53 17.24
N THR A 3 -10.08 -16.80 16.80
CA THR A 3 -9.57 -16.34 15.51
C THR A 3 -10.31 -17.12 14.42
N LEU A 4 -10.67 -16.46 13.29
CA LEU A 4 -11.24 -17.15 12.15
C LEU A 4 -10.25 -18.16 11.58
N SER A 5 -10.75 -19.33 11.15
CA SER A 5 -9.96 -20.30 10.40
C SER A 5 -9.56 -19.75 9.02
N PRO A 6 -8.51 -20.29 8.37
CA PRO A 6 -8.11 -19.83 7.05
C PRO A 6 -9.21 -19.84 6.00
N SER A 7 -10.09 -20.85 6.01
CA SER A 7 -11.26 -20.91 5.12
C SER A 7 -12.29 -19.82 5.40
N GLU A 8 -12.55 -19.52 6.70
CA GLU A 8 -13.45 -18.45 7.09
C GLU A 8 -12.92 -17.07 6.72
N ILE A 9 -11.60 -16.87 6.72
CA ILE A 9 -10.99 -15.62 6.24
C ILE A 9 -11.27 -15.41 4.75
N VAL A 10 -11.13 -16.45 3.92
CA VAL A 10 -11.42 -16.35 2.47
C VAL A 10 -12.91 -16.04 2.23
N ILE A 11 -13.81 -16.66 3.01
CA ILE A 11 -15.25 -16.37 2.96
C ILE A 11 -15.52 -14.91 3.39
N SER A 12 -14.82 -14.42 4.39
CA SER A 12 -14.92 -13.01 4.84
C SER A 12 -14.44 -12.04 3.77
N ALA A 13 -13.36 -12.38 3.05
CA ALA A 13 -12.89 -11.60 1.90
C ALA A 13 -13.93 -11.57 0.78
N GLU A 14 -14.58 -12.70 0.47
CA GLU A 14 -15.67 -12.74 -0.52
C GLU A 14 -16.86 -11.85 -0.12
N LYS A 15 -17.26 -11.87 1.16
CA LYS A 15 -18.32 -11.00 1.67
C LYS A 15 -17.93 -9.51 1.56
N ALA A 16 -16.69 -9.16 1.93
CA ALA A 16 -16.19 -7.81 1.78
C ALA A 16 -16.14 -7.37 0.30
N ALA A 17 -15.76 -8.28 -0.60
CA ALA A 17 -15.75 -8.05 -2.03
C ALA A 17 -17.14 -7.69 -2.58
N LEU A 18 -18.18 -8.44 -2.20
CA LEU A 18 -19.56 -8.14 -2.61
C LEU A 18 -20.01 -6.74 -2.15
N GLN A 19 -19.66 -6.33 -0.93
CA GLN A 19 -19.95 -4.98 -0.45
C GLN A 19 -19.23 -3.93 -1.28
N LYS A 20 -17.93 -4.11 -1.56
CA LYS A 20 -17.11 -3.17 -2.35
C LYS A 20 -17.60 -3.01 -3.79
N ILE A 21 -17.96 -4.11 -4.44
CA ILE A 21 -18.52 -4.10 -5.80
C ILE A 21 -19.89 -3.41 -5.83
N GLY A 22 -20.66 -3.49 -4.75
CA GLY A 22 -21.96 -2.82 -4.61
C GLY A 22 -21.90 -1.32 -4.30
N PHE A 23 -20.73 -0.76 -4.03
CA PHE A 23 -20.62 0.68 -3.75
C PHE A 23 -20.91 1.51 -5.00
N SER A 24 -21.59 2.65 -4.80
CA SER A 24 -21.72 3.66 -5.86
C SER A 24 -20.34 4.22 -6.25
N THR A 25 -20.19 4.65 -7.50
CA THR A 25 -18.94 5.28 -7.97
C THR A 25 -18.51 6.45 -7.08
N ARG A 26 -19.46 7.30 -6.65
CA ARG A 26 -19.18 8.40 -5.71
C ARG A 26 -18.56 7.90 -4.41
N LYS A 27 -19.14 6.86 -3.80
CA LYS A 27 -18.61 6.27 -2.55
C LYS A 27 -17.22 5.69 -2.77
N THR A 28 -17.01 4.93 -3.85
CA THR A 28 -15.72 4.33 -4.20
C THR A 28 -14.64 5.39 -4.38
N VAL A 29 -14.93 6.48 -5.11
CA VAL A 29 -14.00 7.60 -5.32
C VAL A 29 -13.66 8.28 -4.00
N THR A 30 -14.66 8.63 -3.18
CA THR A 30 -14.42 9.29 -1.88
C THR A 30 -13.53 8.43 -0.98
N LEU A 31 -13.86 7.14 -0.83
CA LEU A 31 -13.07 6.23 0.00
C LEU A 31 -11.68 5.94 -0.61
N GLY A 32 -11.56 5.97 -1.93
CA GLY A 32 -10.27 5.86 -2.62
C GLY A 32 -9.36 7.06 -2.37
N ILE A 33 -9.89 8.28 -2.44
CA ILE A 33 -9.13 9.50 -2.10
C ILE A 33 -8.62 9.43 -0.66
N LEU A 34 -9.49 9.06 0.29
CA LEU A 34 -9.10 8.89 1.70
C LEU A 34 -7.98 7.85 1.86
N ALA A 35 -8.05 6.71 1.17
CA ALA A 35 -7.00 5.70 1.25
C ALA A 35 -5.65 6.20 0.74
N GLY A 36 -5.63 6.96 -0.36
CA GLY A 36 -4.42 7.61 -0.85
C GLY A 36 -3.80 8.56 0.18
N ILE A 37 -4.64 9.38 0.83
CA ILE A 37 -4.24 10.27 1.93
C ILE A 37 -3.67 9.45 3.10
N TYR A 38 -4.34 8.39 3.53
CA TYR A 38 -3.91 7.58 4.68
C TYR A 38 -2.58 6.88 4.43
N ILE A 39 -2.36 6.31 3.23
CA ILE A 39 -1.07 5.72 2.87
C ILE A 39 0.03 6.79 2.84
N ALA A 40 -0.27 7.99 2.33
CA ALA A 40 0.67 9.10 2.34
C ALA A 40 1.01 9.58 3.77
N MET A 41 0.04 9.58 4.70
CA MET A 41 0.29 9.84 6.15
C MET A 41 1.27 8.82 6.75
N GLY A 42 1.05 7.53 6.46
CA GLY A 42 1.98 6.47 6.86
C GLY A 42 3.36 6.66 6.26
N GLY A 43 3.43 7.05 4.99
CA GLY A 43 4.68 7.38 4.29
C GLY A 43 5.42 8.56 4.91
N LEU A 44 4.70 9.63 5.23
CA LEU A 44 5.28 10.81 5.89
C LEU A 44 5.83 10.45 7.27
N LEU A 45 5.06 9.76 8.10
CA LEU A 45 5.51 9.37 9.44
C LEU A 45 6.74 8.44 9.37
N SER A 46 6.74 7.51 8.41
CA SER A 46 7.88 6.62 8.13
C SER A 46 9.14 7.42 7.72
N LEU A 47 8.98 8.44 6.87
CA LEU A 47 10.06 9.34 6.46
C LEU A 47 10.59 10.14 7.65
N LEU A 48 9.71 10.80 8.40
CA LEU A 48 10.12 11.69 9.51
C LEU A 48 10.87 10.93 10.59
N ILE A 49 10.37 9.79 11.01
CA ILE A 49 11.01 9.00 12.07
C ILE A 49 12.21 8.22 11.53
N GLY A 50 12.07 7.57 10.37
CA GLY A 50 13.14 6.75 9.79
C GLY A 50 14.36 7.55 9.33
N SER A 51 14.18 8.81 8.92
CA SER A 51 15.28 9.68 8.47
C SER A 51 15.63 10.79 9.44
N GLY A 52 14.95 10.86 10.60
CA GLY A 52 15.17 11.88 11.60
C GLY A 52 16.46 11.70 12.44
N PHE A 53 17.17 10.59 12.25
CA PHE A 53 18.38 10.24 13.00
C PHE A 53 19.53 9.90 12.03
N PRO A 54 20.14 10.87 11.35
CA PRO A 54 21.16 10.62 10.32
C PRO A 54 22.38 9.85 10.86
N GLU A 55 22.77 10.05 12.10
CA GLU A 55 23.87 9.29 12.73
C GLU A 55 23.53 7.81 12.89
N ILE A 56 22.28 7.50 13.25
CA ILE A 56 21.81 6.10 13.30
C ILE A 56 21.78 5.49 11.90
N THR A 57 21.35 6.23 10.89
CA THR A 57 21.32 5.76 9.51
C THR A 57 22.70 5.34 9.02
N ASN A 58 23.74 6.09 9.36
CA ASN A 58 25.11 5.82 8.95
C ASN A 58 25.75 4.66 9.73
N SER A 59 25.50 4.56 11.04
CA SER A 59 26.11 3.55 11.90
C SER A 59 25.30 2.25 12.01
N ASN A 60 23.97 2.33 11.90
CA ASN A 60 23.05 1.21 12.06
C ASN A 60 21.89 1.25 11.03
N PRO A 61 22.14 0.93 9.75
CA PRO A 61 21.11 1.02 8.71
C PRO A 61 19.94 0.06 8.95
N GLY A 62 20.13 -1.04 9.67
CA GLY A 62 19.06 -1.95 10.08
C GLY A 62 18.07 -1.30 11.05
N LEU A 63 18.57 -0.51 12.00
CA LEU A 63 17.72 0.22 12.94
C LEU A 63 16.90 1.31 12.23
N GLN A 64 17.49 2.02 11.29
CA GLN A 64 16.79 2.99 10.45
C GLN A 64 15.64 2.33 9.67
N LYS A 65 15.88 1.16 9.05
CA LYS A 65 14.84 0.39 8.36
C LYS A 65 13.73 -0.08 9.30
N LEU A 66 14.08 -0.51 10.52
CA LEU A 66 13.12 -0.89 11.54
C LEU A 66 12.23 0.29 11.93
N LEU A 67 12.82 1.46 12.22
CA LEU A 67 12.08 2.67 12.57
C LEU A 67 11.12 3.10 11.47
N SER A 68 11.59 3.18 10.22
CA SER A 68 10.72 3.45 9.07
C SER A 68 9.60 2.44 8.95
N GLY A 69 9.93 1.14 9.07
CA GLY A 69 8.99 0.05 8.98
C GLY A 69 7.93 0.10 10.08
N CYS A 70 8.31 0.42 11.31
CA CYS A 70 7.37 0.52 12.44
C CYS A 70 6.32 1.62 12.25
N MET A 71 6.63 2.69 11.54
CA MET A 71 5.75 3.86 11.42
C MET A 71 4.79 3.78 10.23
N PHE A 72 5.21 3.19 9.13
CA PHE A 72 4.41 3.11 7.90
C PHE A 72 3.05 2.41 8.06
N PRO A 73 2.87 1.37 8.91
CA PRO A 73 1.59 0.67 9.10
C PRO A 73 0.42 1.56 9.48
N LEU A 74 0.65 2.76 10.03
CA LEU A 74 -0.40 3.76 10.27
C LEU A 74 -1.35 3.88 9.06
N GLY A 75 -0.78 3.93 7.86
CA GLY A 75 -1.56 4.07 6.62
C GLY A 75 -2.56 2.94 6.42
N LEU A 76 -2.11 1.67 6.48
CA LEU A 76 -3.01 0.53 6.28
C LEU A 76 -3.98 0.33 7.45
N ILE A 77 -3.57 0.64 8.67
CA ILE A 77 -4.44 0.60 9.86
C ILE A 77 -5.61 1.57 9.67
N LEU A 78 -5.37 2.80 9.23
CA LEU A 78 -6.41 3.77 8.92
C LEU A 78 -7.31 3.29 7.78
N VAL A 79 -6.73 2.74 6.71
CA VAL A 79 -7.50 2.19 5.59
C VAL A 79 -8.47 1.10 6.05
N VAL A 80 -8.02 0.16 6.86
CA VAL A 80 -8.82 -1.02 7.22
C VAL A 80 -9.77 -0.73 8.39
N ILE A 81 -9.31 -0.02 9.42
CA ILE A 81 -10.09 0.18 10.65
C ILE A 81 -11.01 1.40 10.52
N ALA A 82 -10.54 2.53 9.98
CA ALA A 82 -11.40 3.68 9.74
C ALA A 82 -12.26 3.53 8.48
N GLY A 83 -11.89 2.63 7.57
CA GLY A 83 -12.67 2.26 6.39
C GLY A 83 -12.39 3.12 5.17
N ALA A 84 -11.56 2.63 4.25
CA ALA A 84 -11.25 3.26 2.98
C ALA A 84 -10.99 2.22 1.87
N GLU A 85 -10.94 2.66 0.60
CA GLU A 85 -10.76 1.79 -0.56
C GLU A 85 -9.33 1.88 -1.08
N LEU A 86 -8.53 0.85 -0.78
CA LEU A 86 -7.13 0.77 -1.20
C LEU A 86 -6.98 -0.22 -2.36
N PHE A 87 -6.40 0.24 -3.47
CA PHE A 87 -6.16 -0.57 -4.67
C PHE A 87 -5.40 -1.85 -4.37
N THR A 88 -4.29 -1.76 -3.64
CA THR A 88 -3.43 -2.90 -3.32
C THR A 88 -4.15 -3.94 -2.45
N GLY A 89 -4.94 -3.54 -1.46
CA GLY A 89 -5.79 -4.45 -0.69
C GLY A 89 -6.88 -5.10 -1.54
N ASN A 90 -7.49 -4.33 -2.44
CA ASN A 90 -8.53 -4.84 -3.33
C ASN A 90 -8.00 -5.85 -4.36
N ASN A 91 -6.68 -5.85 -4.66
CA ASN A 91 -6.08 -6.88 -5.53
C ASN A 91 -6.33 -8.30 -5.01
N ALA A 92 -6.26 -8.54 -3.70
CA ALA A 92 -6.55 -9.86 -3.13
C ALA A 92 -8.04 -10.04 -2.80
N VAL A 93 -8.65 -9.05 -2.15
CA VAL A 93 -10.01 -9.17 -1.60
C VAL A 93 -11.06 -9.48 -2.65
N LEU A 94 -10.92 -8.95 -3.87
CA LEU A 94 -11.88 -9.15 -4.95
C LEU A 94 -11.74 -10.50 -5.69
N ILE A 95 -10.65 -11.23 -5.51
CA ILE A 95 -10.40 -12.45 -6.32
C ILE A 95 -11.27 -13.64 -5.93
N PRO A 96 -11.45 -14.00 -4.65
CA PRO A 96 -12.28 -15.16 -4.30
C PRO A 96 -13.69 -15.10 -4.86
N GLY A 97 -14.34 -13.94 -4.82
CA GLY A 97 -15.71 -13.78 -5.28
C GLY A 97 -15.88 -13.96 -6.80
N VAL A 98 -14.94 -13.47 -7.62
CA VAL A 98 -15.01 -13.69 -9.07
C VAL A 98 -14.72 -15.14 -9.44
N LEU A 99 -13.77 -15.79 -8.76
CA LEU A 99 -13.44 -17.20 -8.97
C LEU A 99 -14.60 -18.13 -8.55
N ASN A 100 -15.42 -17.71 -7.58
CA ASN A 100 -16.67 -18.37 -7.21
C ASN A 100 -17.89 -17.94 -8.07
N GLY A 101 -17.68 -17.16 -9.14
CA GLY A 101 -18.75 -16.73 -10.05
C GLY A 101 -19.75 -15.72 -9.45
N LYS A 102 -19.44 -15.07 -8.33
CA LYS A 102 -20.35 -14.11 -7.68
C LYS A 102 -20.52 -12.81 -8.47
N TYR A 103 -19.53 -12.45 -9.28
CA TYR A 103 -19.55 -11.32 -10.22
C TYR A 103 -18.51 -11.52 -11.34
N LYS A 104 -18.60 -10.67 -12.38
CA LYS A 104 -17.73 -10.77 -13.56
C LYS A 104 -16.39 -10.05 -13.34
N TRP A 105 -15.37 -10.44 -14.09
CA TRP A 105 -14.07 -9.78 -14.12
C TRP A 105 -14.14 -8.27 -14.45
N THR A 106 -15.13 -7.87 -15.23
CA THR A 106 -15.38 -6.45 -15.53
C THR A 106 -15.62 -5.61 -14.28
N ALA A 107 -16.24 -6.17 -13.24
CA ALA A 107 -16.45 -5.47 -11.97
C ALA A 107 -15.12 -5.24 -11.22
N ILE A 108 -14.16 -6.18 -11.30
CA ILE A 108 -12.82 -6.03 -10.74
C ILE A 108 -12.07 -4.90 -11.45
N TRP A 109 -12.00 -4.94 -12.78
CA TRP A 109 -11.31 -3.91 -13.55
C TRP A 109 -11.88 -2.53 -13.27
N LYS A 110 -13.22 -2.40 -13.24
CA LYS A 110 -13.89 -1.15 -12.89
C LYS A 110 -13.48 -0.66 -11.50
N ASN A 111 -13.52 -1.53 -10.49
CA ASN A 111 -13.12 -1.18 -9.12
C ASN A 111 -11.65 -0.77 -9.07
N TRP A 112 -10.74 -1.59 -9.62
CA TRP A 112 -9.32 -1.31 -9.60
C TRP A 112 -8.95 0.02 -10.26
N ILE A 113 -9.51 0.32 -11.43
CA ILE A 113 -9.25 1.58 -12.15
C ILE A 113 -9.72 2.77 -11.30
N ILE A 114 -10.98 2.73 -10.82
CA ILE A 114 -11.53 3.85 -10.04
C ILE A 114 -10.72 4.05 -8.77
N VAL A 115 -10.45 2.99 -8.02
CA VAL A 115 -9.74 3.07 -6.75
C VAL A 115 -8.29 3.52 -6.95
N TYR A 116 -7.60 2.99 -7.96
CA TYR A 116 -6.21 3.35 -8.27
C TYR A 116 -6.04 4.85 -8.52
N PHE A 117 -6.85 5.40 -9.43
CA PHE A 117 -6.80 6.83 -9.73
C PHE A 117 -7.27 7.69 -8.55
N SER A 118 -8.25 7.22 -7.77
CA SER A 118 -8.68 7.92 -6.56
C SER A 118 -7.58 7.93 -5.49
N ASN A 119 -6.86 6.81 -5.30
CA ASN A 119 -5.71 6.76 -4.40
C ASN A 119 -4.62 7.73 -4.87
N PHE A 120 -4.37 7.81 -6.20
CA PHE A 120 -3.40 8.74 -6.77
C PHE A 120 -3.74 10.19 -6.46
N ILE A 121 -5.00 10.59 -6.70
CA ILE A 121 -5.48 11.95 -6.38
C ILE A 121 -5.30 12.24 -4.89
N GLY A 122 -5.67 11.30 -4.01
CA GLY A 122 -5.52 11.47 -2.56
C GLY A 122 -4.06 11.62 -2.12
N ALA A 123 -3.16 10.79 -2.67
CA ALA A 123 -1.73 10.88 -2.39
C ALA A 123 -1.14 12.23 -2.85
N LEU A 124 -1.45 12.67 -4.06
CA LEU A 124 -0.97 13.96 -4.59
C LEU A 124 -1.53 15.16 -3.81
N PHE A 125 -2.82 15.11 -3.42
CA PHE A 125 -3.40 16.14 -2.55
C PHE A 125 -2.61 16.25 -1.24
N PHE A 126 -2.32 15.12 -0.60
CA PHE A 126 -1.58 15.11 0.66
C PHE A 126 -0.14 15.61 0.47
N VAL A 127 0.54 15.17 -0.58
CA VAL A 127 1.90 15.63 -0.93
C VAL A 127 1.94 17.14 -1.09
N TYR A 128 1.05 17.69 -1.90
CA TYR A 128 1.11 19.10 -2.25
C TYR A 128 0.60 20.00 -1.11
N ILE A 129 -0.59 19.73 -0.58
CA ILE A 129 -1.23 20.61 0.40
C ILE A 129 -0.68 20.40 1.81
N MET A 130 -0.59 19.12 2.24
CA MET A 130 -0.30 18.83 3.65
C MET A 130 1.18 18.71 3.96
N VAL A 131 2.04 18.51 2.95
CA VAL A 131 3.48 18.33 3.18
C VAL A 131 4.30 19.45 2.54
N HIS A 132 4.17 19.63 1.22
CA HIS A 132 4.96 20.64 0.51
C HIS A 132 4.59 22.06 0.95
N SER A 133 3.30 22.44 0.91
CA SER A 133 2.85 23.80 1.26
C SER A 133 3.02 24.14 2.75
N THR A 134 3.07 23.13 3.63
CA THR A 134 3.32 23.34 5.07
C THR A 134 4.80 23.36 5.45
N GLY A 135 5.69 22.95 4.53
CA GLY A 135 7.13 22.95 4.76
C GLY A 135 7.63 21.85 5.71
N VAL A 136 6.83 20.81 6.02
CA VAL A 136 7.18 19.77 7.01
C VAL A 136 8.51 19.08 6.70
N VAL A 137 8.91 18.99 5.43
CA VAL A 137 10.17 18.37 4.98
C VAL A 137 11.12 19.35 4.30
N ALA A 138 10.94 20.65 4.52
CA ALA A 138 11.71 21.69 3.82
C ALA A 138 13.16 21.83 4.32
N SER A 139 13.49 21.28 5.49
CA SER A 139 14.83 21.31 6.08
C SER A 139 15.42 19.91 6.20
N ASP A 140 16.76 19.85 6.27
CA ASP A 140 17.45 18.60 6.59
C ASP A 140 17.18 18.16 8.04
N PRO A 141 17.20 16.84 8.28
CA PRO A 141 17.64 15.79 7.36
C PRO A 141 16.57 15.34 6.36
N TRP A 142 15.33 15.77 6.49
CA TRP A 142 14.19 15.22 5.72
C TRP A 142 14.20 15.68 4.26
N HIS A 143 14.63 16.90 3.98
CA HIS A 143 14.75 17.43 2.62
C HIS A 143 15.69 16.57 1.77
N SER A 144 16.90 16.30 2.24
CA SER A 144 17.86 15.43 1.55
C SER A 144 17.40 13.99 1.51
N ALA A 145 16.80 13.48 2.59
CA ALA A 145 16.33 12.11 2.69
C ALA A 145 15.24 11.78 1.64
N ILE A 146 14.23 12.66 1.49
CA ILE A 146 13.15 12.39 0.52
C ILE A 146 13.66 12.45 -0.92
N LYS A 147 14.58 13.34 -1.24
CA LYS A 147 15.23 13.39 -2.57
C LYS A 147 15.96 12.08 -2.86
N ASN A 148 16.78 11.63 -1.91
CA ASN A 148 17.54 10.39 -2.03
C ASN A 148 16.64 9.15 -2.16
N ILE A 149 15.55 9.08 -1.39
CA ILE A 149 14.55 8.01 -1.49
C ILE A 149 13.91 8.00 -2.88
N ALA A 150 13.49 9.14 -3.39
CA ALA A 150 12.85 9.23 -4.70
C ALA A 150 13.81 8.81 -5.82
N VAL A 151 15.05 9.32 -5.80
CA VAL A 151 16.09 8.93 -6.78
C VAL A 151 16.40 7.44 -6.70
N ALA A 152 16.57 6.87 -5.51
CA ALA A 152 16.83 5.44 -5.34
C ALA A 152 15.70 4.57 -5.92
N LYS A 153 14.44 5.02 -5.82
CA LYS A 153 13.28 4.30 -6.35
C LYS A 153 13.26 4.25 -7.88
N ILE A 154 13.63 5.32 -8.57
CA ILE A 154 13.63 5.36 -10.04
C ILE A 154 14.90 4.77 -10.66
N SER A 155 15.98 4.65 -9.87
CA SER A 155 17.27 4.11 -10.34
C SER A 155 17.31 2.58 -10.40
N MET A 156 16.31 1.89 -9.85
CA MET A 156 16.20 0.43 -9.93
C MET A 156 15.81 -0.02 -11.34
N SER A 157 16.29 -1.20 -11.77
CA SER A 157 15.81 -1.81 -13.01
C SER A 157 14.31 -2.12 -12.94
N TRP A 158 13.64 -2.07 -14.08
CA TRP A 158 12.21 -2.35 -14.21
C TRP A 158 11.82 -3.70 -13.57
N ILE A 159 12.62 -4.75 -13.85
CA ILE A 159 12.39 -6.09 -13.26
C ILE A 159 12.58 -6.10 -11.75
N THR A 160 13.53 -5.34 -11.22
CA THR A 160 13.74 -5.22 -9.77
C THR A 160 12.54 -4.58 -9.09
N VAL A 161 12.01 -3.49 -9.65
CA VAL A 161 10.81 -2.81 -9.13
C VAL A 161 9.59 -3.74 -9.20
N PHE A 162 9.43 -4.46 -10.31
CA PHE A 162 8.35 -5.43 -10.49
C PHE A 162 8.39 -6.56 -9.45
N LEU A 163 9.55 -7.20 -9.26
CA LEU A 163 9.69 -8.28 -8.27
C LEU A 163 9.52 -7.79 -6.83
N LYS A 164 10.05 -6.61 -6.51
CA LYS A 164 9.80 -5.96 -5.22
C LYS A 164 8.32 -5.60 -5.05
N GLY A 165 7.65 -5.25 -6.13
CA GLY A 165 6.21 -5.02 -6.15
C GLY A 165 5.41 -6.28 -5.77
N ILE A 166 5.79 -7.45 -6.29
CA ILE A 166 5.17 -8.72 -5.90
C ILE A 166 5.30 -8.94 -4.39
N GLY A 167 6.52 -8.86 -3.85
CA GLY A 167 6.78 -9.07 -2.43
C GLY A 167 6.05 -8.08 -1.53
N ALA A 168 5.98 -6.80 -1.92
CA ALA A 168 5.27 -5.79 -1.16
C ALA A 168 3.78 -6.12 -1.02
N ASN A 169 3.09 -6.35 -2.12
CA ASN A 169 1.65 -6.57 -2.06
C ASN A 169 1.25 -7.97 -1.59
N TRP A 170 2.16 -8.93 -1.68
CA TRP A 170 1.97 -10.20 -0.99
C TRP A 170 1.84 -9.97 0.52
N LEU A 171 2.75 -9.21 1.14
CA LEU A 171 2.71 -8.88 2.56
C LEU A 171 1.55 -7.95 2.94
N VAL A 172 1.25 -6.93 2.12
CA VAL A 172 0.08 -6.05 2.35
C VAL A 172 -1.23 -6.84 2.34
N CYS A 173 -1.40 -7.76 1.41
CA CYS A 173 -2.61 -8.58 1.35
C CYS A 173 -2.67 -9.60 2.48
N LEU A 174 -1.54 -10.18 2.91
CA LEU A 174 -1.48 -10.99 4.14
C LEU A 174 -1.83 -10.16 5.38
N ALA A 175 -1.41 -8.90 5.46
CA ALA A 175 -1.85 -8.00 6.54
C ALA A 175 -3.37 -7.85 6.55
N VAL A 176 -4.00 -7.66 5.38
CA VAL A 176 -5.48 -7.60 5.27
C VAL A 176 -6.12 -8.91 5.71
N TRP A 177 -5.57 -10.07 5.32
CA TRP A 177 -6.02 -11.40 5.74
C TRP A 177 -5.94 -11.57 7.26
N LEU A 178 -4.80 -11.22 7.87
CA LEU A 178 -4.63 -11.25 9.32
C LEU A 178 -5.57 -10.27 10.03
N GLY A 179 -5.78 -9.09 9.46
CA GLY A 179 -6.77 -8.13 9.95
C GLY A 179 -8.20 -8.68 9.93
N MET A 180 -8.57 -9.45 8.90
CA MET A 180 -9.88 -10.13 8.80
C MET A 180 -10.02 -11.28 9.77
N SER A 181 -8.92 -11.93 10.17
CA SER A 181 -8.95 -13.07 11.10
C SER A 181 -9.39 -12.70 12.50
N SER A 182 -9.31 -11.43 12.88
CA SER A 182 -9.62 -10.96 14.24
C SER A 182 -10.93 -10.17 14.30
N SER A 183 -11.73 -10.42 15.32
CA SER A 183 -12.95 -9.67 15.63
C SER A 183 -12.71 -8.44 16.52
N ASN A 184 -11.54 -8.34 17.19
CA ASN A 184 -11.22 -7.22 18.06
C ASN A 184 -10.20 -6.26 17.42
N THR A 185 -10.24 -4.98 17.83
CA THR A 185 -9.40 -3.93 17.26
C THR A 185 -7.92 -4.15 17.51
N ALA A 186 -7.51 -4.64 18.68
CA ALA A 186 -6.10 -4.88 18.99
C ALA A 186 -5.51 -6.01 18.14
N GLY A 187 -6.25 -7.11 17.94
CA GLY A 187 -5.85 -8.19 17.05
C GLY A 187 -5.76 -7.74 15.59
N LYS A 188 -6.71 -6.92 15.12
CA LYS A 188 -6.63 -6.30 13.78
C LYS A 188 -5.39 -5.43 13.65
N PHE A 189 -5.14 -4.57 14.65
CA PHE A 189 -3.97 -3.69 14.67
C PHE A 189 -2.67 -4.49 14.52
N ILE A 190 -2.45 -5.51 15.34
CA ILE A 190 -1.25 -6.34 15.30
C ILE A 190 -1.13 -7.08 13.94
N GLY A 191 -2.23 -7.67 13.47
CA GLY A 191 -2.28 -8.39 12.20
C GLY A 191 -1.96 -7.51 10.99
N LEU A 192 -2.36 -6.25 11.02
CA LEU A 192 -2.03 -5.26 9.98
C LEU A 192 -0.59 -4.76 10.11
N TRP A 193 -0.12 -4.54 11.34
CA TRP A 193 1.14 -3.85 11.61
C TRP A 193 2.37 -4.65 11.20
N PHE A 194 2.47 -5.92 11.58
CA PHE A 194 3.67 -6.73 11.36
C PHE A 194 4.03 -6.97 9.89
N PRO A 195 3.12 -7.42 8.99
CA PRO A 195 3.51 -7.64 7.60
C PRO A 195 3.81 -6.33 6.87
N VAL A 196 3.14 -5.24 7.24
CA VAL A 196 3.40 -3.91 6.66
C VAL A 196 4.75 -3.38 7.11
N MET A 197 5.06 -3.48 8.41
CA MET A 197 6.41 -3.19 8.92
C MET A 197 7.46 -3.98 8.15
N GLY A 198 7.21 -5.27 7.95
CA GLY A 198 8.14 -6.17 7.26
C GLY A 198 8.45 -5.73 5.84
N PHE A 199 7.43 -5.46 5.00
CA PHE A 199 7.70 -5.08 3.61
C PHE A 199 8.45 -3.75 3.48
N VAL A 200 8.18 -2.80 4.39
CA VAL A 200 8.90 -1.51 4.41
C VAL A 200 10.35 -1.70 4.83
N ALA A 201 10.59 -2.44 5.90
CA ALA A 201 11.94 -2.73 6.39
C ALA A 201 12.81 -3.50 5.37
N ILE A 202 12.19 -4.43 4.62
CA ILE A 202 12.84 -5.16 3.52
C ILE A 202 13.19 -4.21 2.35
N GLY A 203 12.40 -3.15 2.16
CA GLY A 203 12.57 -2.20 1.05
C GLY A 203 11.88 -2.66 -0.23
N TYR A 204 10.68 -3.25 -0.09
CA TYR A 204 9.82 -3.62 -1.22
C TYR A 204 9.05 -2.41 -1.78
N GLU A 205 8.50 -2.54 -3.00
CA GLU A 205 7.91 -1.45 -3.75
C GLU A 205 6.37 -1.49 -3.75
N HIS A 206 5.76 -0.50 -3.10
CA HIS A 206 4.30 -0.37 -3.01
C HIS A 206 3.84 0.80 -3.88
N SER A 207 3.04 0.53 -4.91
CA SER A 207 2.64 1.51 -5.92
C SER A 207 1.97 2.76 -5.31
N ILE A 208 1.03 2.58 -4.38
CA ILE A 208 0.33 3.73 -3.77
C ILE A 208 1.26 4.54 -2.84
N ALA A 209 2.21 3.89 -2.16
CA ALA A 209 3.24 4.61 -1.41
C ALA A 209 4.18 5.41 -2.33
N ASN A 210 4.49 4.86 -3.51
CA ASN A 210 5.33 5.54 -4.49
C ASN A 210 4.64 6.78 -5.08
N MET A 211 3.31 6.83 -5.10
CA MET A 211 2.53 8.04 -5.44
C MET A 211 2.71 9.17 -4.41
N PHE A 212 3.26 8.87 -3.23
CA PHE A 212 3.66 9.85 -2.22
C PHE A 212 5.16 10.17 -2.31
N PHE A 213 6.03 9.15 -2.20
CA PHE A 213 7.48 9.37 -2.07
C PHE A 213 8.10 10.04 -3.29
N ILE A 214 7.76 9.60 -4.50
CA ILE A 214 8.41 10.10 -5.72
C ILE A 214 7.94 11.52 -6.04
N PRO A 215 6.63 11.83 -6.10
CA PRO A 215 6.17 13.20 -6.32
C PRO A 215 6.65 14.18 -5.23
N LEU A 216 6.73 13.75 -3.96
CA LEU A 216 7.28 14.61 -2.91
C LEU A 216 8.76 14.90 -3.15
N GLY A 217 9.57 13.90 -3.53
CA GLY A 217 10.96 14.09 -3.88
C GLY A 217 11.15 15.04 -5.09
N MET A 218 10.30 14.90 -6.11
CA MET A 218 10.29 15.83 -7.26
C MET A 218 10.02 17.28 -6.82
N LEU A 219 9.03 17.50 -5.94
CA LEU A 219 8.71 18.82 -5.40
C LEU A 219 9.82 19.40 -4.51
N GLN A 220 10.62 18.54 -3.88
CA GLN A 220 11.81 18.96 -3.12
C GLN A 220 13.07 19.11 -3.99
N GLY A 221 12.93 19.04 -5.33
CA GLY A 221 14.02 19.29 -6.28
C GLY A 221 14.89 18.06 -6.60
N ALA A 222 14.36 16.85 -6.48
CA ALA A 222 15.00 15.69 -7.11
C ALA A 222 14.86 15.79 -8.64
N ASP A 223 15.95 15.53 -9.36
CA ASP A 223 15.95 15.51 -10.82
C ASP A 223 15.31 14.22 -11.35
N ILE A 224 14.01 14.20 -11.40
CA ILE A 224 13.17 13.07 -11.80
C ILE A 224 12.09 13.59 -12.74
N SER A 225 12.05 13.03 -13.95
CA SER A 225 10.99 13.35 -14.90
C SER A 225 9.68 12.60 -14.54
N VAL A 226 8.55 13.11 -15.05
CA VAL A 226 7.27 12.40 -14.97
C VAL A 226 7.34 11.03 -15.66
N TYR A 227 8.11 10.92 -16.73
CA TYR A 227 8.36 9.65 -17.43
C TYR A 227 9.06 8.64 -16.51
N ASP A 228 10.12 9.04 -15.80
CA ASP A 228 10.82 8.17 -14.85
C ASP A 228 9.91 7.70 -13.74
N PHE A 229 9.14 8.62 -13.16
CA PHE A 229 8.15 8.27 -12.15
C PHE A 229 7.16 7.22 -12.63
N LEU A 230 6.55 7.44 -13.80
CA LEU A 230 5.49 6.55 -14.29
C LEU A 230 6.05 5.25 -14.86
N VAL A 231 7.05 5.31 -15.74
CA VAL A 231 7.50 4.16 -16.53
C VAL A 231 8.57 3.35 -15.79
N SER A 232 9.54 4.02 -15.14
CA SER A 232 10.62 3.29 -14.48
C SER A 232 10.21 2.74 -13.10
N ASN A 233 9.18 3.33 -12.45
CA ASN A 233 8.77 2.86 -11.13
C ASN A 233 7.29 2.51 -11.02
N LEU A 234 6.35 3.42 -11.29
CA LEU A 234 4.94 3.23 -10.92
C LEU A 234 4.29 2.05 -11.68
N ILE A 235 4.54 1.93 -12.98
CA ILE A 235 4.00 0.83 -13.79
C ILE A 235 4.51 -0.53 -13.30
N PRO A 236 5.84 -0.80 -13.22
CA PRO A 236 6.31 -2.09 -12.75
C PRO A 236 5.91 -2.40 -11.30
N ALA A 237 5.92 -1.42 -10.39
CA ALA A 237 5.42 -1.61 -9.03
C ALA A 237 3.94 -2.01 -9.01
N THR A 238 3.10 -1.36 -9.83
CA THR A 238 1.67 -1.66 -9.92
C THR A 238 1.41 -3.07 -10.45
N LEU A 239 2.08 -3.46 -11.53
CA LEU A 239 1.95 -4.80 -12.10
C LEU A 239 2.42 -5.88 -11.10
N GLY A 240 3.54 -5.63 -10.43
CA GLY A 240 4.01 -6.51 -9.35
C GLY A 240 3.01 -6.61 -8.20
N ASN A 241 2.44 -5.47 -7.77
CA ASN A 241 1.44 -5.46 -6.70
C ASN A 241 0.18 -6.24 -7.09
N ILE A 242 -0.30 -6.13 -8.33
CA ILE A 242 -1.44 -6.94 -8.80
C ILE A 242 -1.13 -8.43 -8.64
N ILE A 243 0.01 -8.89 -9.10
CA ILE A 243 0.40 -10.32 -9.00
C ILE A 243 0.54 -10.74 -7.54
N GLY A 244 1.23 -9.96 -6.70
CA GLY A 244 1.41 -10.24 -5.28
C GLY A 244 0.10 -10.42 -4.53
N GLY A 245 -0.88 -9.55 -4.79
CA GLY A 245 -2.20 -9.64 -4.15
C GLY A 245 -3.12 -10.66 -4.80
N ALA A 246 -3.33 -10.55 -6.11
CA ALA A 246 -4.34 -11.33 -6.82
C ALA A 246 -3.98 -12.81 -6.92
N LEU A 247 -2.73 -13.14 -7.27
CA LEU A 247 -2.32 -14.53 -7.43
C LEU A 247 -1.93 -15.17 -6.08
N PHE A 248 -0.94 -14.57 -5.37
CA PHE A 248 -0.35 -15.22 -4.21
C PHE A 248 -1.24 -15.21 -2.97
N VAL A 249 -2.16 -14.26 -2.85
CA VAL A 249 -3.12 -14.23 -1.73
C VAL A 249 -4.52 -14.58 -2.21
N GLY A 250 -5.17 -13.75 -3.02
CA GLY A 250 -6.54 -13.99 -3.44
C GLY A 250 -6.76 -15.34 -4.11
N GLY A 251 -5.91 -15.67 -5.11
CA GLY A 251 -6.00 -16.88 -5.92
C GLY A 251 -5.59 -18.14 -5.16
N PHE A 252 -4.40 -18.15 -4.55
CA PHE A 252 -3.90 -19.36 -3.89
C PHE A 252 -4.71 -19.74 -2.65
N TYR A 253 -5.14 -18.76 -1.84
CA TYR A 253 -6.00 -19.06 -0.69
C TYR A 253 -7.39 -19.53 -1.12
N TRP A 254 -7.97 -18.94 -2.18
CA TRP A 254 -9.21 -19.47 -2.76
C TRP A 254 -9.03 -20.90 -3.26
N TYR A 255 -7.96 -21.18 -4.01
CA TYR A 255 -7.68 -22.52 -4.52
C TYR A 255 -7.52 -23.55 -3.40
N ALA A 256 -6.78 -23.21 -2.36
CA ALA A 256 -6.50 -24.12 -1.26
C ALA A 256 -7.69 -24.40 -0.34
N TYR A 257 -8.61 -23.43 -0.17
CA TYR A 257 -9.64 -23.53 0.86
C TYR A 257 -11.08 -23.52 0.35
N LEU A 258 -11.34 -23.02 -0.86
CA LEU A 258 -12.71 -22.90 -1.38
C LEU A 258 -12.94 -23.63 -2.70
N LYS A 259 -11.90 -23.96 -3.47
CA LYS A 259 -12.06 -24.73 -4.71
C LYS A 259 -12.48 -26.17 -4.35
N LYS A 260 -13.67 -26.57 -4.84
CA LYS A 260 -14.18 -27.94 -4.78
C LYS A 260 -13.62 -28.76 -5.93
#